data_448c9790599843e7656c2a1fca356957
#
_entry.id   448c9790599843e7656c2a1fca356957
#
_cell.length_a   1.000
_cell.length_b   1.000
_cell.length_c   1.000
_cell.angle_alpha   90.00
_cell.angle_beta   90.00
_cell.angle_gamma   90.00
#
_symmetry.space_group_name_H-M   'P 1'
#
loop_
_entity.id
_entity.type
_entity.pdbx_description
1 polymer ?
#
loop_
_entity_poly.entity_id
_entity_poly.type
_entity_poly.pdbx_seq_one_letter_code
_entity_poly.pdbx_strand_id
1 'polypeptide(L)'
;MTTLIRGGLVCDGSGTAPATGDVLIRGSRIVRVGEIGKVHAHATIDATGAVVAPGFIDVGGEIDHHLTLFSEPHAAHLLRQGVTTVIGGNGGVSLAPLLDGSLRAVERWTSTEGVHIRGETVGKFLKWLGARGLGVNFGTLAGYTTVRRALTRDAFRDLTERELAALGKILSRACRDGAFGVSVDLSDAHAREIPFHELRVLAAVAARARRVLAVNPLRRSDAVEKSIEEMLHAARGEKVNLEVSRLTPLAEHREAYDRVLTLLDKATTTLNVHFDIYPCERVPMPLAALLPEWLQAMERGEALRYLRTAEGKRRISVYLERFRTIPFSVAYVPSRPLASLEGKALADLALHGHQPFGRALLSFMNA
;
A
#
# COMPACT_ATOMS: atom_id res chain seq x y z
N MET A 1 -21.67 22.64 17.33
CA MET A 1 -21.15 22.03 18.57
C MET A 1 -19.78 22.62 18.86
N THR A 2 -19.48 22.96 20.12
CA THR A 2 -18.16 23.47 20.55
C THR A 2 -17.56 22.48 21.54
N THR A 3 -16.32 22.06 21.32
CA THR A 3 -15.57 21.17 22.21
C THR A 3 -14.31 21.87 22.67
N LEU A 4 -14.03 21.81 23.97
CA LEU A 4 -12.81 22.30 24.58
C LEU A 4 -11.98 21.11 25.08
N ILE A 5 -10.75 20.97 24.59
CA ILE A 5 -9.76 20.02 25.14
C ILE A 5 -8.85 20.87 26.03
N ARG A 6 -8.68 20.49 27.30
CA ARG A 6 -8.05 21.32 28.32
C ARG A 6 -6.81 20.68 28.94
N GLY A 7 -5.75 21.47 29.11
CA GLY A 7 -4.58 21.13 29.92
C GLY A 7 -3.68 20.04 29.36
N GLY A 8 -3.79 19.70 28.07
CA GLY A 8 -2.95 18.70 27.44
C GLY A 8 -1.59 19.24 26.97
N LEU A 9 -0.63 18.34 26.77
CA LEU A 9 0.63 18.67 26.09
C LEU A 9 0.34 18.73 24.57
N VAL A 10 0.21 19.93 24.01
CA VAL A 10 -0.14 20.12 22.61
C VAL A 10 1.08 19.95 21.72
N CYS A 11 1.01 18.98 20.79
CA CYS A 11 1.97 18.71 19.73
C CYS A 11 1.26 18.95 18.39
N ASP A 12 1.49 20.11 17.77
CA ASP A 12 0.72 20.56 16.59
C ASP A 12 1.27 20.05 15.25
N GLY A 13 2.41 19.33 15.27
CA GLY A 13 3.05 18.81 14.06
C GLY A 13 3.90 19.84 13.30
N SER A 14 4.05 21.08 13.80
CA SER A 14 4.86 22.13 13.16
C SER A 14 6.37 21.94 13.32
N GLY A 15 6.81 21.01 14.19
CA GLY A 15 8.21 20.83 14.59
C GLY A 15 8.62 21.73 15.76
N THR A 16 7.73 22.58 16.26
CA THR A 16 8.00 23.34 17.49
C THR A 16 7.88 22.43 18.72
N ALA A 17 8.57 22.81 19.80
CA ALA A 17 8.49 22.04 21.04
C ALA A 17 7.05 22.01 21.57
N PRO A 18 6.54 20.84 21.97
CA PRO A 18 5.21 20.72 22.57
C PRO A 18 5.08 21.60 23.82
N ALA A 19 3.91 22.23 23.98
CA ALA A 19 3.61 23.07 25.13
C ALA A 19 2.26 22.70 25.76
N THR A 20 2.14 22.85 27.09
CA THR A 20 0.85 22.65 27.73
C THR A 20 -0.13 23.73 27.31
N GLY A 21 -1.32 23.34 26.92
CA GLY A 21 -2.35 24.27 26.44
C GLY A 21 -3.71 23.61 26.24
N ASP A 22 -4.65 24.44 25.80
CA ASP A 22 -6.00 24.05 25.47
C ASP A 22 -6.21 24.04 23.95
N VAL A 23 -7.18 23.27 23.45
CA VAL A 23 -7.61 23.30 22.05
C VAL A 23 -9.12 23.51 21.98
N LEU A 24 -9.56 24.57 21.30
CA LEU A 24 -10.97 24.87 21.09
C LEU A 24 -11.39 24.49 19.67
N ILE A 25 -12.41 23.63 19.59
CA ILE A 25 -12.97 23.13 18.34
C ILE A 25 -14.41 23.65 18.21
N ARG A 26 -14.76 24.19 17.02
CA ARG A 26 -16.14 24.52 16.64
C ARG A 26 -16.51 23.78 15.36
N GLY A 27 -17.54 22.93 15.46
CA GLY A 27 -17.90 22.02 14.37
C GLY A 27 -16.72 21.12 14.01
N SER A 28 -16.19 21.23 12.79
CA SER A 28 -15.07 20.45 12.26
C SER A 28 -13.74 21.22 12.23
N ARG A 29 -13.64 22.38 12.89
CA ARG A 29 -12.46 23.23 12.80
C ARG A 29 -11.87 23.55 14.18
N ILE A 30 -10.54 23.47 14.29
CA ILE A 30 -9.78 24.06 15.39
C ILE A 30 -9.81 25.58 15.21
N VAL A 31 -10.30 26.30 16.22
CA VAL A 31 -10.44 27.75 16.16
C VAL A 31 -9.44 28.47 17.04
N ARG A 32 -8.88 27.80 18.05
CA ARG A 32 -7.86 28.35 18.93
C ARG A 32 -7.05 27.26 19.60
N VAL A 33 -5.76 27.51 19.77
CA VAL A 33 -4.80 26.68 20.52
C VAL A 33 -4.03 27.57 21.46
N GLY A 34 -3.68 27.08 22.65
CA GLY A 34 -2.94 27.78 23.70
C GLY A 34 -3.81 28.06 24.93
N GLU A 35 -3.50 29.11 25.68
CA GLU A 35 -4.33 29.45 26.82
C GLU A 35 -5.71 29.94 26.41
N ILE A 36 -6.74 29.22 26.86
CA ILE A 36 -8.15 29.53 26.58
C ILE A 36 -8.84 29.73 27.93
N GLY A 37 -9.13 30.98 28.21
CA GLY A 37 -9.84 31.36 29.43
C GLY A 37 -11.23 30.71 29.53
N LYS A 38 -12.13 31.31 30.30
CA LYS A 38 -13.52 30.80 30.42
C LYS A 38 -14.24 30.91 29.07
N VAL A 39 -14.63 29.76 28.52
CA VAL A 39 -15.43 29.66 27.28
C VAL A 39 -16.57 28.70 27.52
N HIS A 40 -17.76 29.02 26.98
CA HIS A 40 -18.87 28.08 27.00
C HIS A 40 -18.63 27.00 25.92
N ALA A 41 -18.43 25.76 26.35
CA ALA A 41 -18.29 24.59 25.47
C ALA A 41 -19.42 23.61 25.75
N HIS A 42 -19.91 22.94 24.67
CA HIS A 42 -20.90 21.87 24.79
C HIS A 42 -20.28 20.59 25.40
N ALA A 43 -18.97 20.40 25.17
CA ALA A 43 -18.20 19.31 25.76
C ALA A 43 -16.82 19.83 26.18
N THR A 44 -16.35 19.38 27.33
CA THR A 44 -14.98 19.62 27.78
C THR A 44 -14.32 18.28 28.01
N ILE A 45 -13.11 18.11 27.44
CA ILE A 45 -12.26 16.93 27.60
C ILE A 45 -11.06 17.36 28.44
N ASP A 46 -10.88 16.78 29.60
CA ASP A 46 -9.66 16.94 30.41
C ASP A 46 -8.56 16.09 29.78
N ALA A 47 -7.50 16.75 29.31
CA ALA A 47 -6.33 16.13 28.72
C ALA A 47 -5.09 16.28 29.61
N THR A 48 -5.26 16.58 30.89
CA THR A 48 -4.16 16.71 31.86
C THR A 48 -3.33 15.41 31.87
N GLY A 49 -2.02 15.51 31.61
CA GLY A 49 -1.11 14.37 31.54
C GLY A 49 -1.17 13.59 30.20
N ALA A 50 -2.00 14.04 29.26
CA ALA A 50 -2.08 13.45 27.94
C ALA A 50 -1.47 14.35 26.86
N VAL A 51 -1.09 13.74 25.72
CA VAL A 51 -0.66 14.48 24.52
C VAL A 51 -1.88 14.74 23.65
N VAL A 52 -2.02 15.98 23.20
CA VAL A 52 -3.03 16.39 22.19
C VAL A 52 -2.32 16.67 20.88
N ALA A 53 -2.58 15.85 19.87
CA ALA A 53 -1.95 15.95 18.57
C ALA A 53 -2.98 15.82 17.44
N PRO A 54 -2.67 16.26 16.19
CA PRO A 54 -3.44 15.89 15.03
C PRO A 54 -3.52 14.36 14.89
N GLY A 55 -4.64 13.86 14.37
CA GLY A 55 -4.74 12.44 14.05
C GLY A 55 -3.74 12.04 12.96
N PHE A 56 -3.19 10.83 13.06
CA PHE A 56 -2.24 10.31 12.10
C PHE A 56 -2.89 10.05 10.74
N ILE A 57 -2.11 10.24 9.68
CA ILE A 57 -2.48 9.90 8.30
C ILE A 57 -1.66 8.68 7.89
N ASP A 58 -2.35 7.56 7.65
CA ASP A 58 -1.74 6.34 7.15
C ASP A 58 -1.79 6.36 5.61
N VAL A 59 -0.63 6.46 4.97
CA VAL A 59 -0.49 6.51 3.50
C VAL A 59 -0.23 5.14 2.87
N GLY A 60 0.05 4.13 3.69
CA GLY A 60 0.34 2.75 3.29
C GLY A 60 -0.69 1.73 3.78
N GLY A 61 -1.79 2.18 4.40
CA GLY A 61 -2.84 1.30 4.91
C GLY A 61 -3.52 0.47 3.84
N GLU A 62 -3.60 -0.84 4.04
CA GLU A 62 -4.13 -1.80 3.06
C GLU A 62 -5.60 -2.18 3.33
N ILE A 63 -6.36 -1.30 4.00
CA ILE A 63 -7.77 -1.56 4.33
C ILE A 63 -8.66 -1.74 3.09
N ASP A 64 -8.26 -1.17 1.97
CA ASP A 64 -8.89 -1.36 0.66
C ASP A 64 -8.44 -2.68 0.00
N HIS A 65 -7.16 -3.05 0.09
CA HIS A 65 -6.66 -4.30 -0.46
C HIS A 65 -7.24 -5.54 0.24
N HIS A 66 -7.41 -5.47 1.56
CA HIS A 66 -8.03 -6.52 2.36
C HIS A 66 -9.56 -6.39 2.44
N LEU A 67 -10.14 -5.37 1.80
CA LEU A 67 -11.58 -5.07 1.83
C LEU A 67 -12.16 -4.84 3.23
N THR A 68 -11.31 -4.64 4.26
CA THR A 68 -11.73 -4.32 5.62
C THR A 68 -12.47 -2.99 5.69
N LEU A 69 -12.24 -2.11 4.71
CA LEU A 69 -13.02 -0.90 4.48
C LEU A 69 -14.53 -1.16 4.40
N PHE A 70 -14.95 -2.38 4.02
CA PHE A 70 -16.36 -2.77 3.90
C PHE A 70 -16.84 -3.68 5.02
N SER A 71 -15.99 -4.58 5.51
CA SER A 71 -16.33 -5.49 6.62
C SER A 71 -16.26 -4.81 7.98
N GLU A 72 -15.35 -3.83 8.13
CA GLU A 72 -15.12 -3.08 9.36
C GLU A 72 -15.10 -1.56 9.13
N PRO A 73 -16.20 -0.97 8.62
CA PRO A 73 -16.20 0.43 8.18
C PRO A 73 -15.91 1.43 9.32
N HIS A 74 -16.16 1.05 10.57
CA HIS A 74 -15.84 1.90 11.73
C HIS A 74 -14.34 2.01 12.01
N ALA A 75 -13.50 1.13 11.43
CA ALA A 75 -12.04 1.12 11.55
C ALA A 75 -11.54 1.36 13.00
N ALA A 76 -12.22 0.73 14.00
CA ALA A 76 -11.96 0.96 15.41
C ALA A 76 -10.50 0.64 15.80
N HIS A 77 -9.88 -0.34 15.15
CA HIS A 77 -8.49 -0.71 15.34
C HIS A 77 -7.52 0.41 14.94
N LEU A 78 -7.82 1.18 13.90
CA LEU A 78 -7.04 2.35 13.46
C LEU A 78 -7.26 3.54 14.38
N LEU A 79 -8.52 3.84 14.73
CA LEU A 79 -8.85 4.96 15.62
C LEU A 79 -8.21 4.80 17.01
N ARG A 80 -8.13 3.58 17.54
CA ARG A 80 -7.45 3.30 18.81
C ARG A 80 -5.94 3.55 18.76
N GLN A 81 -5.35 3.58 17.59
CA GLN A 81 -3.95 3.93 17.35
C GLN A 81 -3.75 5.42 17.00
N GLY A 82 -4.83 6.20 16.99
CA GLY A 82 -4.81 7.62 16.64
C GLY A 82 -4.81 7.90 15.15
N VAL A 83 -4.98 6.87 14.29
CA VAL A 83 -5.10 7.06 12.84
C VAL A 83 -6.51 7.55 12.52
N THR A 84 -6.63 8.74 11.93
CA THR A 84 -7.90 9.37 11.58
C THR A 84 -8.14 9.49 10.08
N THR A 85 -7.09 9.25 9.28
CA THR A 85 -7.14 9.33 7.82
C THR A 85 -6.33 8.20 7.22
N VAL A 86 -6.88 7.55 6.18
CA VAL A 86 -6.18 6.50 5.42
C VAL A 86 -6.21 6.85 3.94
N ILE A 87 -5.06 6.69 3.29
CA ILE A 87 -4.92 6.79 1.84
C ILE A 87 -4.71 5.39 1.28
N GLY A 88 -5.76 4.86 0.65
CA GLY A 88 -5.72 3.59 -0.07
C GLY A 88 -5.21 3.73 -1.50
N GLY A 89 -5.27 2.63 -2.26
CA GLY A 89 -4.84 2.61 -3.66
C GLY A 89 -3.32 2.64 -3.84
N ASN A 90 -2.54 2.42 -2.78
CA ASN A 90 -1.08 2.37 -2.86
C ASN A 90 -0.60 1.04 -3.48
N GLY A 91 0.67 0.96 -3.90
CA GLY A 91 1.23 -0.26 -4.48
C GLY A 91 0.62 -0.65 -5.84
N GLY A 92 0.18 0.31 -6.62
CA GLY A 92 -0.33 0.07 -7.98
C GLY A 92 -1.73 -0.54 -8.05
N VAL A 93 -2.35 -0.89 -6.92
CA VAL A 93 -3.66 -1.53 -6.84
C VAL A 93 -4.66 -0.61 -6.17
N SER A 94 -5.83 -0.41 -6.79
CA SER A 94 -6.88 0.44 -6.25
C SER A 94 -8.28 -0.10 -6.54
N LEU A 95 -9.26 0.27 -5.73
CA LEU A 95 -10.68 -0.07 -5.91
C LEU A 95 -11.41 0.85 -6.90
N ALA A 96 -10.71 1.84 -7.44
CA ALA A 96 -11.17 2.73 -8.51
C ALA A 96 -9.96 3.39 -9.20
N PRO A 97 -10.04 3.59 -10.56
CA PRO A 97 -11.14 3.23 -11.45
C PRO A 97 -11.11 1.74 -11.84
N LEU A 98 -12.27 1.10 -11.87
CA LEU A 98 -12.44 -0.27 -12.37
C LEU A 98 -13.12 -0.22 -13.75
N LEU A 99 -12.38 -0.52 -14.82
CA LEU A 99 -12.86 -0.37 -16.20
C LEU A 99 -13.88 -1.44 -16.58
N ASP A 100 -13.67 -2.65 -16.11
CA ASP A 100 -14.51 -3.84 -16.35
C ASP A 100 -15.26 -4.29 -15.09
N GLY A 101 -15.20 -3.51 -14.01
CA GLY A 101 -15.75 -3.86 -12.70
C GLY A 101 -15.01 -4.98 -11.98
N SER A 102 -13.88 -5.45 -12.53
CA SER A 102 -13.12 -6.56 -11.98
C SER A 102 -12.23 -6.14 -10.81
N LEU A 103 -12.24 -6.93 -9.75
CA LEU A 103 -11.38 -6.80 -8.59
C LEU A 103 -10.13 -7.70 -8.64
N ARG A 104 -9.78 -8.24 -9.81
CA ARG A 104 -8.63 -9.17 -10.00
C ARG A 104 -7.32 -8.67 -9.37
N ALA A 105 -7.09 -7.37 -9.40
CA ALA A 105 -5.88 -6.80 -8.80
C ALA A 105 -5.83 -6.99 -7.28
N VAL A 106 -6.99 -7.13 -6.62
CA VAL A 106 -7.14 -7.30 -5.17
C VAL A 106 -7.20 -8.78 -4.75
N GLU A 107 -7.55 -9.70 -5.66
CA GLU A 107 -7.73 -11.13 -5.37
C GLU A 107 -6.50 -11.81 -4.76
N ARG A 108 -5.32 -11.26 -4.97
CA ARG A 108 -4.10 -11.78 -4.34
C ARG A 108 -4.03 -11.55 -2.82
N TRP A 109 -4.84 -10.63 -2.30
CA TRP A 109 -4.85 -10.25 -0.89
C TRP A 109 -6.04 -10.82 -0.12
N THR A 110 -7.18 -10.95 -0.81
CA THR A 110 -8.44 -11.39 -0.18
C THR A 110 -9.41 -11.96 -1.21
N SER A 111 -10.39 -12.73 -0.73
CA SER A 111 -11.49 -13.16 -1.58
C SER A 111 -12.36 -11.96 -1.96
N THR A 112 -12.72 -11.89 -3.25
CA THR A 112 -13.62 -10.87 -3.79
C THR A 112 -15.01 -11.41 -4.06
N GLU A 113 -15.29 -12.64 -3.67
CA GLU A 113 -16.59 -13.31 -3.88
C GLU A 113 -17.70 -12.55 -3.16
N GLY A 114 -18.76 -12.23 -3.88
CA GLY A 114 -19.90 -11.47 -3.36
C GLY A 114 -19.65 -9.98 -3.10
N VAL A 115 -18.45 -9.48 -3.42
CA VAL A 115 -18.12 -8.07 -3.21
C VAL A 115 -18.48 -7.25 -4.46
N HIS A 116 -19.39 -6.29 -4.29
CA HIS A 116 -19.80 -5.36 -5.34
C HIS A 116 -19.42 -3.92 -4.97
N ILE A 117 -18.60 -3.29 -5.82
CA ILE A 117 -18.08 -1.95 -5.63
C ILE A 117 -18.49 -1.06 -6.80
N ARG A 118 -18.94 0.15 -6.51
CA ARG A 118 -19.17 1.19 -7.52
C ARG A 118 -17.86 1.93 -7.82
N GLY A 119 -16.93 1.24 -8.45
CA GLY A 119 -15.56 1.69 -8.70
C GLY A 119 -15.29 2.17 -10.14
N GLU A 120 -16.29 2.37 -10.99
CA GLU A 120 -16.10 2.72 -12.42
C GLU A 120 -15.30 4.02 -12.59
N THR A 121 -15.46 4.95 -11.66
CA THR A 121 -14.61 6.14 -11.55
C THR A 121 -14.31 6.45 -10.08
N VAL A 122 -13.20 7.13 -9.82
CA VAL A 122 -12.83 7.55 -8.45
C VAL A 122 -13.92 8.40 -7.81
N GLY A 123 -14.49 9.35 -8.54
CA GLY A 123 -15.56 10.20 -8.01
C GLY A 123 -16.80 9.43 -7.61
N LYS A 124 -17.23 8.45 -8.43
CA LYS A 124 -18.36 7.58 -8.06
C LYS A 124 -18.05 6.71 -6.84
N PHE A 125 -16.84 6.17 -6.79
CA PHE A 125 -16.38 5.36 -5.68
C PHE A 125 -16.38 6.13 -4.37
N LEU A 126 -15.72 7.30 -4.34
CA LEU A 126 -15.64 8.13 -3.12
C LEU A 126 -17.02 8.59 -2.65
N LYS A 127 -17.91 8.99 -3.59
CA LYS A 127 -19.29 9.36 -3.25
C LYS A 127 -20.08 8.17 -2.66
N TRP A 128 -19.95 7.00 -3.28
CA TRP A 128 -20.62 5.78 -2.81
C TRP A 128 -20.09 5.34 -1.45
N LEU A 129 -18.76 5.43 -1.24
CA LEU A 129 -18.12 5.08 0.02
C LEU A 129 -18.50 6.04 1.15
N GLY A 130 -18.49 7.35 0.86
CA GLY A 130 -18.88 8.39 1.83
C GLY A 130 -20.32 8.25 2.34
N ALA A 131 -21.23 7.70 1.53
CA ALA A 131 -22.60 7.44 1.94
C ALA A 131 -22.73 6.25 2.93
N ARG A 132 -21.68 5.45 3.11
CA ARG A 132 -21.69 4.27 4.01
C ARG A 132 -21.29 4.59 5.45
N GLY A 133 -20.70 5.76 5.70
CA GLY A 133 -20.25 6.17 7.03
C GLY A 133 -19.01 5.40 7.48
N LEU A 134 -17.84 5.98 7.23
CA LEU A 134 -16.57 5.44 7.70
C LEU A 134 -16.18 6.04 9.04
N GLY A 135 -15.48 5.27 9.89
CA GLY A 135 -14.92 5.77 11.13
C GLY A 135 -13.70 6.67 10.93
N VAL A 136 -13.00 6.53 9.81
CA VAL A 136 -11.83 7.33 9.41
C VAL A 136 -12.12 8.11 8.12
N ASN A 137 -11.39 9.20 7.89
CA ASN A 137 -11.36 9.81 6.57
C ASN A 137 -10.66 8.88 5.59
N PHE A 138 -11.15 8.81 4.37
CA PHE A 138 -10.56 7.97 3.34
C PHE A 138 -10.28 8.77 2.07
N GLY A 139 -9.06 8.60 1.55
CA GLY A 139 -8.64 9.03 0.22
C GLY A 139 -8.08 7.86 -0.55
N THR A 140 -7.82 8.02 -1.85
CA THR A 140 -7.25 6.96 -2.68
C THR A 140 -6.26 7.50 -3.69
N LEU A 141 -5.26 6.69 -4.03
CA LEU A 141 -4.47 6.81 -5.24
C LEU A 141 -5.14 6.00 -6.36
N ALA A 142 -4.82 6.31 -7.60
CA ALA A 142 -5.23 5.53 -8.76
C ALA A 142 -4.12 4.54 -9.13
N GLY A 143 -4.42 3.25 -8.99
CA GLY A 143 -3.44 2.19 -9.18
C GLY A 143 -3.15 1.91 -10.65
N TYR A 144 -1.88 2.00 -11.06
CA TYR A 144 -1.42 1.65 -12.40
C TYR A 144 -1.74 0.19 -12.77
N THR A 145 -1.41 -0.76 -11.88
CA THR A 145 -1.64 -2.18 -12.11
C THR A 145 -3.12 -2.50 -12.35
N THR A 146 -4.02 -1.86 -11.57
CA THR A 146 -5.47 -2.03 -11.76
C THR A 146 -5.91 -1.62 -13.16
N VAL A 147 -5.48 -0.45 -13.63
CA VAL A 147 -5.86 0.06 -14.95
C VAL A 147 -5.17 -0.73 -16.07
N ARG A 148 -3.88 -1.05 -15.91
CA ARG A 148 -3.10 -1.81 -16.90
C ARG A 148 -3.69 -3.19 -17.15
N ARG A 149 -3.99 -3.93 -16.08
CA ARG A 149 -4.60 -5.27 -16.16
C ARG A 149 -5.92 -5.26 -16.92
N ALA A 150 -6.76 -4.26 -16.68
CA ALA A 150 -8.02 -4.10 -17.41
C ALA A 150 -7.78 -3.79 -18.90
N LEU A 151 -6.83 -2.92 -19.25
CA LEU A 151 -6.49 -2.59 -20.64
C LEU A 151 -5.89 -3.78 -21.39
N THR A 152 -5.00 -4.54 -20.77
CA THR A 152 -4.36 -5.72 -21.38
C THR A 152 -5.20 -6.97 -21.30
N ARG A 153 -6.37 -6.92 -20.65
CA ARG A 153 -7.19 -8.10 -20.30
C ARG A 153 -6.39 -9.16 -19.56
N ASP A 154 -5.59 -8.69 -18.59
CA ASP A 154 -4.71 -9.50 -17.75
C ASP A 154 -3.50 -10.16 -18.46
N ALA A 155 -3.25 -9.80 -19.72
CA ALA A 155 -2.11 -10.34 -20.46
C ALA A 155 -0.79 -9.69 -20.01
N PHE A 156 0.26 -10.52 -19.88
CA PHE A 156 1.64 -10.09 -19.59
C PHE A 156 2.34 -9.69 -20.87
N ARG A 157 2.12 -8.47 -21.31
CA ARG A 157 2.73 -7.88 -22.50
C ARG A 157 2.84 -6.37 -22.34
N ASP A 158 3.64 -5.74 -23.16
CA ASP A 158 3.71 -4.28 -23.23
C ASP A 158 2.38 -3.67 -23.66
N LEU A 159 2.15 -2.43 -23.23
CA LEU A 159 1.03 -1.64 -23.69
C LEU A 159 1.30 -1.19 -25.13
N THR A 160 0.28 -1.27 -25.97
CA THR A 160 0.32 -0.57 -27.26
C THR A 160 0.26 0.95 -27.05
N GLU A 161 0.66 1.74 -28.03
CA GLU A 161 0.58 3.20 -27.96
C GLU A 161 -0.85 3.70 -27.64
N ARG A 162 -1.86 3.05 -28.20
CA ARG A 162 -3.27 3.36 -27.92
C ARG A 162 -3.66 3.05 -26.48
N GLU A 163 -3.20 1.93 -25.94
CA GLU A 163 -3.45 1.54 -24.54
C GLU A 163 -2.70 2.46 -23.58
N LEU A 164 -1.46 2.84 -23.89
CA LEU A 164 -0.69 3.80 -23.11
C LEU A 164 -1.37 5.19 -23.09
N ALA A 165 -1.86 5.65 -24.23
CA ALA A 165 -2.62 6.89 -24.30
C ALA A 165 -3.94 6.78 -23.51
N ALA A 166 -4.63 5.64 -23.54
CA ALA A 166 -5.84 5.39 -22.76
C ALA A 166 -5.53 5.36 -21.26
N LEU A 167 -4.47 4.67 -20.83
CA LEU A 167 -3.97 4.67 -19.46
C LEU A 167 -3.79 6.11 -18.93
N GLY A 168 -3.05 6.94 -19.69
CA GLY A 168 -2.82 8.34 -19.32
C GLY A 168 -4.11 9.15 -19.15
N LYS A 169 -5.11 8.95 -20.04
CA LYS A 169 -6.41 9.62 -19.96
C LYS A 169 -7.23 9.16 -18.73
N ILE A 170 -7.24 7.86 -18.45
CA ILE A 170 -7.97 7.27 -17.33
C ILE A 170 -7.40 7.76 -16.01
N LEU A 171 -6.08 7.71 -15.84
CA LEU A 171 -5.41 8.17 -14.62
C LEU A 171 -5.53 9.69 -14.44
N SER A 172 -5.45 10.47 -15.53
CA SER A 172 -5.71 11.92 -15.48
C SER A 172 -7.13 12.24 -15.03
N ARG A 173 -8.12 11.45 -15.48
CA ARG A 173 -9.50 11.57 -15.01
C ARG A 173 -9.61 11.21 -13.54
N ALA A 174 -8.98 10.11 -13.11
CA ALA A 174 -8.98 9.69 -11.71
C ALA A 174 -8.47 10.81 -10.77
N CYS A 175 -7.39 11.49 -11.16
CA CYS A 175 -6.86 12.63 -10.42
C CYS A 175 -7.85 13.81 -10.37
N ARG A 176 -8.54 14.11 -11.47
CA ARG A 176 -9.59 15.15 -11.49
C ARG A 176 -10.81 14.76 -10.64
N ASP A 177 -11.14 13.49 -10.59
CA ASP A 177 -12.25 12.92 -9.82
C ASP A 177 -11.95 12.84 -8.31
N GLY A 178 -10.73 13.20 -7.87
CA GLY A 178 -10.37 13.30 -6.45
C GLY A 178 -9.30 12.33 -5.98
N ALA A 179 -8.67 11.54 -6.85
CA ALA A 179 -7.50 10.75 -6.46
C ALA A 179 -6.35 11.66 -6.01
N PHE A 180 -5.66 11.30 -4.93
CA PHE A 180 -4.51 12.02 -4.40
C PHE A 180 -3.27 11.90 -5.30
N GLY A 181 -3.26 10.93 -6.20
CA GLY A 181 -2.15 10.70 -7.13
C GLY A 181 -2.30 9.40 -7.88
N VAL A 182 -1.18 8.93 -8.41
CA VAL A 182 -1.04 7.68 -9.13
C VAL A 182 -0.07 6.78 -8.36
N SER A 183 -0.34 5.49 -8.29
CA SER A 183 0.54 4.53 -7.63
C SER A 183 0.99 3.42 -8.56
N VAL A 184 2.20 2.92 -8.34
CA VAL A 184 2.76 1.75 -9.02
C VAL A 184 3.66 0.97 -8.06
N ASP A 185 3.66 -0.36 -8.17
CA ASP A 185 4.58 -1.26 -7.46
C ASP A 185 5.49 -1.93 -8.48
N LEU A 186 6.78 -1.58 -8.48
CA LEU A 186 7.76 -2.18 -9.38
C LEU A 186 8.08 -3.63 -9.03
N SER A 187 7.66 -4.10 -7.84
CA SER A 187 7.75 -5.50 -7.44
C SER A 187 6.56 -6.34 -7.91
N ASP A 188 5.49 -5.72 -8.41
CA ASP A 188 4.34 -6.41 -8.96
C ASP A 188 4.69 -7.07 -10.29
N ALA A 189 4.25 -8.32 -10.50
CA ALA A 189 4.51 -9.05 -11.73
C ALA A 189 4.05 -8.30 -12.99
N HIS A 190 2.91 -7.59 -12.91
CA HIS A 190 2.39 -6.77 -14.03
C HIS A 190 3.12 -5.43 -14.23
N ALA A 191 3.99 -5.02 -13.29
CA ALA A 191 4.73 -3.75 -13.34
C ALA A 191 6.25 -3.93 -13.31
N ARG A 192 6.77 -5.15 -13.03
CA ARG A 192 8.20 -5.43 -12.80
C ARG A 192 9.13 -4.93 -13.89
N GLU A 193 8.69 -5.01 -15.12
CA GLU A 193 9.45 -4.58 -16.29
C GLU A 193 8.78 -3.38 -16.95
N ILE A 194 8.23 -2.48 -16.12
CA ILE A 194 7.62 -1.27 -16.66
C ILE A 194 8.67 -0.49 -17.48
N PRO A 195 8.44 -0.28 -18.77
CA PRO A 195 9.35 0.52 -19.56
C PRO A 195 9.44 1.94 -19.02
N PHE A 196 10.63 2.52 -19.01
CA PHE A 196 10.84 3.87 -18.46
C PHE A 196 9.89 4.93 -19.05
N HIS A 197 9.51 4.79 -20.34
CA HIS A 197 8.55 5.70 -20.96
C HIS A 197 7.13 5.60 -20.34
N GLU A 198 6.71 4.42 -19.88
CA GLU A 198 5.44 4.27 -19.15
C GLU A 198 5.53 4.96 -17.78
N LEU A 199 6.62 4.76 -17.04
CA LEU A 199 6.86 5.45 -15.75
C LEU A 199 6.82 6.98 -15.94
N ARG A 200 7.42 7.50 -17.01
CA ARG A 200 7.32 8.92 -17.36
C ARG A 200 5.89 9.38 -17.62
N VAL A 201 5.07 8.56 -18.27
CA VAL A 201 3.63 8.89 -18.47
C VAL A 201 2.92 9.02 -17.13
N LEU A 202 3.20 8.11 -16.17
CA LEU A 202 2.62 8.19 -14.82
C LEU A 202 3.06 9.47 -14.10
N ALA A 203 4.35 9.78 -14.17
CA ALA A 203 4.93 11.00 -13.60
C ALA A 203 4.28 12.26 -14.21
N ALA A 204 4.18 12.33 -15.55
CA ALA A 204 3.54 13.44 -16.26
C ALA A 204 2.06 13.62 -15.90
N VAL A 205 1.31 12.52 -15.73
CA VAL A 205 -0.11 12.57 -15.31
C VAL A 205 -0.21 13.18 -13.91
N ALA A 206 0.58 12.69 -12.97
CA ALA A 206 0.57 13.18 -11.59
C ALA A 206 1.02 14.65 -11.50
N ALA A 207 2.09 15.02 -12.21
CA ALA A 207 2.61 16.39 -12.25
C ALA A 207 1.57 17.40 -12.79
N ARG A 208 0.96 17.10 -13.95
CA ARG A 208 -0.08 17.96 -14.55
C ARG A 208 -1.28 18.15 -13.64
N ALA A 209 -1.62 17.12 -12.88
CA ALA A 209 -2.71 17.17 -11.91
C ALA A 209 -2.29 17.81 -10.58
N ARG A 210 -1.01 18.17 -10.38
CA ARG A 210 -0.42 18.61 -9.10
C ARG A 210 -0.68 17.60 -7.99
N ARG A 211 -0.47 16.33 -8.29
CA ARG A 211 -0.68 15.17 -7.41
C ARG A 211 0.61 14.41 -7.21
N VAL A 212 0.57 13.42 -6.33
CA VAL A 212 1.73 12.58 -5.98
C VAL A 212 1.88 11.42 -6.97
N LEU A 213 3.11 11.08 -7.31
CA LEU A 213 3.47 9.77 -7.86
C LEU A 213 4.00 8.90 -6.70
N ALA A 214 3.26 7.87 -6.32
CA ALA A 214 3.65 6.92 -5.29
C ALA A 214 4.22 5.66 -5.95
N VAL A 215 5.46 5.30 -5.65
CA VAL A 215 6.16 4.17 -6.27
C VAL A 215 6.76 3.26 -5.22
N ASN A 216 6.37 1.98 -5.23
CA ASN A 216 7.07 0.96 -4.46
C ASN A 216 8.30 0.50 -5.25
N PRO A 217 9.52 0.61 -4.69
CA PRO A 217 10.74 0.19 -5.37
C PRO A 217 10.87 -1.33 -5.46
N LEU A 218 11.75 -1.80 -6.33
CA LEU A 218 12.20 -3.19 -6.31
C LEU A 218 12.96 -3.44 -5.01
N ARG A 219 12.60 -4.52 -4.30
CA ARG A 219 13.14 -4.79 -2.95
C ARG A 219 14.42 -5.61 -2.93
N ARG A 220 14.94 -6.03 -4.09
CA ARG A 220 16.18 -6.81 -4.18
C ARG A 220 17.40 -5.90 -4.08
N SER A 221 18.48 -6.39 -3.46
CA SER A 221 19.66 -5.62 -3.10
C SER A 221 20.31 -4.85 -4.24
N ASP A 222 20.43 -5.49 -5.40
CA ASP A 222 21.04 -4.97 -6.61
C ASP A 222 20.10 -4.10 -7.44
N ALA A 223 18.80 -4.24 -7.22
CA ALA A 223 17.76 -3.57 -7.99
C ALA A 223 17.14 -2.38 -7.24
N VAL A 224 17.21 -2.32 -5.90
CA VAL A 224 16.58 -1.24 -5.13
C VAL A 224 17.19 0.12 -5.48
N GLU A 225 18.51 0.23 -5.48
CA GLU A 225 19.23 1.46 -5.78
C GLU A 225 18.92 1.96 -7.20
N LYS A 226 19.04 1.07 -8.18
CA LYS A 226 18.71 1.39 -9.58
C LYS A 226 17.25 1.81 -9.75
N SER A 227 16.31 1.12 -9.09
CA SER A 227 14.89 1.49 -9.17
C SER A 227 14.63 2.87 -8.57
N ILE A 228 15.30 3.23 -7.48
CA ILE A 228 15.23 4.58 -6.89
C ILE A 228 15.80 5.62 -7.85
N GLU A 229 16.94 5.36 -8.50
CA GLU A 229 17.52 6.28 -9.49
C GLU A 229 16.57 6.53 -10.67
N GLU A 230 15.96 5.48 -11.20
CA GLU A 230 14.96 5.59 -12.28
C GLU A 230 13.71 6.40 -11.85
N MET A 231 13.22 6.16 -10.64
CA MET A 231 12.10 6.93 -10.06
C MET A 231 12.46 8.41 -9.92
N LEU A 232 13.63 8.71 -9.36
CA LEU A 232 14.12 10.08 -9.22
C LEU A 232 14.34 10.75 -10.57
N HIS A 233 14.83 10.02 -11.58
CA HIS A 233 14.99 10.53 -12.92
C HIS A 233 13.65 10.88 -13.57
N ALA A 234 12.65 10.01 -13.46
CA ALA A 234 11.30 10.28 -13.95
C ALA A 234 10.67 11.48 -13.22
N ALA A 235 10.84 11.55 -11.89
CA ALA A 235 10.29 12.64 -11.08
C ALA A 235 10.91 14.00 -11.43
N ARG A 236 12.24 14.05 -11.64
CA ARG A 236 12.92 15.29 -12.07
C ARG A 236 12.47 15.75 -13.43
N GLY A 237 12.36 14.84 -14.39
CA GLY A 237 11.95 15.15 -15.76
C GLY A 237 10.57 15.78 -15.86
N GLU A 238 9.64 15.35 -15.02
CA GLU A 238 8.25 15.81 -15.05
C GLU A 238 7.93 16.78 -13.88
N LYS A 239 8.87 17.05 -12.96
CA LYS A 239 8.71 17.91 -11.77
C LYS A 239 7.53 17.48 -10.89
N VAL A 240 7.40 16.18 -10.64
CA VAL A 240 6.32 15.60 -9.84
C VAL A 240 6.77 15.42 -8.38
N ASN A 241 5.83 15.57 -7.44
CA ASN A 241 6.04 15.14 -6.07
C ASN A 241 6.13 13.61 -6.04
N LEU A 242 7.19 13.07 -5.45
CA LEU A 242 7.45 11.63 -5.38
C LEU A 242 7.28 11.10 -3.96
N GLU A 243 6.51 10.06 -3.84
CA GLU A 243 6.44 9.21 -2.65
C GLU A 243 7.11 7.87 -2.94
N VAL A 244 8.20 7.56 -2.24
CA VAL A 244 8.83 6.23 -2.28
C VAL A 244 8.14 5.38 -1.23
N SER A 245 7.17 4.60 -1.68
CA SER A 245 6.32 3.85 -0.77
C SER A 245 6.97 2.54 -0.33
N ARG A 246 6.80 2.20 0.96
CA ARG A 246 7.26 0.94 1.55
C ARG A 246 8.75 0.71 1.37
N LEU A 247 9.55 1.76 1.59
CA LEU A 247 11.00 1.64 1.63
C LEU A 247 11.43 0.88 2.89
N THR A 248 11.15 -0.42 2.91
CA THR A 248 11.40 -1.28 4.07
C THR A 248 12.75 -1.99 3.91
N PRO A 249 13.76 -1.66 4.73
CA PRO A 249 15.05 -2.31 4.67
C PRO A 249 14.94 -3.81 4.95
N LEU A 250 15.58 -4.60 4.11
CA LEU A 250 15.79 -6.02 4.39
C LEU A 250 17.17 -6.18 5.04
N ALA A 251 17.23 -6.95 6.13
CA ALA A 251 18.47 -7.14 6.91
C ALA A 251 19.66 -7.58 6.06
N GLU A 252 19.40 -8.38 5.03
CA GLU A 252 20.41 -8.92 4.09
C GLU A 252 20.97 -7.85 3.14
N HIS A 253 20.36 -6.67 3.07
CA HIS A 253 20.65 -5.63 2.06
C HIS A 253 20.89 -4.24 2.67
N ARG A 254 21.31 -4.21 3.94
CA ARG A 254 21.49 -2.97 4.71
C ARG A 254 22.30 -1.90 3.98
N GLU A 255 23.46 -2.28 3.43
CA GLU A 255 24.33 -1.33 2.73
C GLU A 255 23.66 -0.68 1.48
N ALA A 256 22.85 -1.44 0.76
CA ALA A 256 22.11 -0.89 -0.37
C ALA A 256 21.08 0.15 0.09
N TYR A 257 20.40 -0.11 1.21
CA TYR A 257 19.47 0.85 1.79
C TYR A 257 20.15 2.10 2.35
N ASP A 258 21.34 1.99 2.93
CA ASP A 258 22.13 3.15 3.38
C ASP A 258 22.50 4.06 2.19
N ARG A 259 22.85 3.47 1.03
CA ARG A 259 23.07 4.22 -0.21
C ARG A 259 21.80 4.86 -0.74
N VAL A 260 20.67 4.15 -0.70
CA VAL A 260 19.34 4.67 -1.08
C VAL A 260 18.96 5.88 -0.23
N LEU A 261 19.13 5.82 1.10
CA LEU A 261 18.84 6.95 1.97
C LEU A 261 19.72 8.17 1.61
N THR A 262 20.99 7.95 1.29
CA THR A 262 21.89 9.00 0.81
C THR A 262 21.42 9.61 -0.52
N LEU A 263 20.92 8.79 -1.46
CA LEU A 263 20.36 9.27 -2.73
C LEU A 263 19.09 10.11 -2.52
N LEU A 264 18.21 9.65 -1.65
CA LEU A 264 16.98 10.35 -1.31
C LEU A 264 17.27 11.69 -0.61
N ASP A 265 18.18 11.71 0.36
CA ASP A 265 18.59 12.94 1.05
C ASP A 265 19.10 13.99 0.05
N LYS A 266 20.01 13.60 -0.84
CA LYS A 266 20.45 14.49 -1.93
C LYS A 266 19.32 14.96 -2.84
N ALA A 267 18.32 14.08 -3.10
CA ALA A 267 17.21 14.43 -3.98
C ALA A 267 16.29 15.48 -3.36
N THR A 268 16.14 15.55 -2.03
CA THR A 268 15.29 16.53 -1.34
C THR A 268 15.68 17.97 -1.61
N THR A 269 16.93 18.22 -2.01
CA THR A 269 17.42 19.58 -2.36
C THR A 269 16.80 20.12 -3.66
N THR A 270 16.28 19.26 -4.52
CA THR A 270 15.78 19.62 -5.86
C THR A 270 14.38 19.11 -6.16
N LEU A 271 13.91 18.14 -5.38
CA LEU A 271 12.61 17.49 -5.54
C LEU A 271 11.85 17.47 -4.22
N ASN A 272 10.53 17.57 -4.32
CA ASN A 272 9.67 17.20 -3.21
C ASN A 272 9.51 15.67 -3.20
N VAL A 273 10.40 15.00 -2.45
CA VAL A 273 10.44 13.55 -2.31
C VAL A 273 10.31 13.17 -0.84
N HIS A 274 9.44 12.22 -0.57
CA HIS A 274 9.21 11.61 0.74
C HIS A 274 9.25 10.10 0.61
N PHE A 275 9.37 9.42 1.73
CA PHE A 275 9.24 7.97 1.76
C PHE A 275 8.49 7.52 3.02
N ASP A 276 7.81 6.41 2.92
CA ASP A 276 7.24 5.69 4.06
C ASP A 276 7.99 4.38 4.33
N ILE A 277 7.92 3.94 5.57
CA ILE A 277 8.48 2.66 6.01
C ILE A 277 7.41 1.86 6.75
N TYR A 278 7.55 0.54 6.73
CA TYR A 278 6.77 -0.34 7.59
C TYR A 278 7.49 -0.46 8.94
N PRO A 279 6.92 0.07 10.03
CA PRO A 279 7.64 0.25 11.31
C PRO A 279 7.67 -1.03 12.18
N CYS A 280 7.59 -2.19 11.55
CA CYS A 280 7.57 -3.48 12.24
C CYS A 280 8.71 -4.38 11.76
N GLU A 281 9.22 -5.23 12.64
CA GLU A 281 10.27 -6.21 12.32
C GLU A 281 9.81 -7.30 11.33
N ARG A 282 8.51 -7.48 11.18
CA ARG A 282 7.90 -8.47 10.28
C ARG A 282 6.96 -7.81 9.31
N VAL A 283 7.10 -8.13 8.04
CA VAL A 283 6.29 -7.59 6.96
C VAL A 283 5.39 -8.70 6.40
N PRO A 284 4.06 -8.50 6.34
CA PRO A 284 3.18 -9.46 5.68
C PRO A 284 3.46 -9.48 4.17
N MET A 285 3.46 -10.67 3.59
CA MET A 285 3.59 -10.87 2.14
C MET A 285 2.73 -12.04 1.68
N PRO A 286 2.17 -11.99 0.46
CA PRO A 286 1.51 -13.14 -0.12
C PRO A 286 2.52 -14.27 -0.36
N LEU A 287 2.13 -15.52 -0.12
CA LEU A 287 2.99 -16.68 -0.41
C LEU A 287 3.45 -16.73 -1.87
N ALA A 288 2.64 -16.27 -2.80
CA ALA A 288 3.00 -16.17 -4.21
C ALA A 288 4.26 -15.32 -4.46
N ALA A 289 4.57 -14.37 -3.58
CA ALA A 289 5.77 -13.55 -3.68
C ALA A 289 7.07 -14.35 -3.47
N LEU A 290 6.99 -15.53 -2.85
CA LEU A 290 8.12 -16.45 -2.67
C LEU A 290 8.38 -17.32 -3.92
N LEU A 291 7.49 -17.35 -4.90
CA LEU A 291 7.67 -18.12 -6.13
C LEU A 291 8.70 -17.46 -7.05
N PRO A 292 9.34 -18.24 -7.94
CA PRO A 292 10.22 -17.68 -8.97
C PRO A 292 9.49 -16.67 -9.84
N GLU A 293 10.19 -15.64 -10.26
CA GLU A 293 9.65 -14.53 -11.07
C GLU A 293 8.93 -15.00 -12.33
N TRP A 294 9.54 -15.95 -13.07
CA TRP A 294 8.95 -16.51 -14.27
C TRP A 294 7.60 -17.21 -14.01
N LEU A 295 7.43 -17.80 -12.79
CA LEU A 295 6.18 -18.45 -12.41
C LEU A 295 5.13 -17.42 -11.96
N GLN A 296 5.55 -16.36 -11.27
CA GLN A 296 4.67 -15.23 -10.91
C GLN A 296 4.17 -14.48 -12.15
N ALA A 297 4.92 -14.49 -13.25
CA ALA A 297 4.57 -13.87 -14.52
C ALA A 297 3.60 -14.73 -15.37
N MET A 298 3.38 -16.00 -15.03
CA MET A 298 2.43 -16.85 -15.74
C MET A 298 0.98 -16.46 -15.41
N GLU A 299 0.08 -16.77 -16.35
CA GLU A 299 -1.36 -16.73 -16.06
C GLU A 299 -1.66 -17.67 -14.88
N ARG A 300 -2.53 -17.24 -13.96
CA ARG A 300 -2.78 -17.94 -12.69
C ARG A 300 -3.14 -19.43 -12.89
N GLY A 301 -4.02 -19.72 -13.82
CA GLY A 301 -4.45 -21.12 -14.09
C GLY A 301 -3.30 -21.95 -14.66
N GLU A 302 -2.42 -21.37 -15.48
CA GLU A 302 -1.24 -22.03 -16.01
C GLU A 302 -0.22 -22.29 -14.90
N ALA A 303 0.06 -21.29 -14.05
CA ALA A 303 0.95 -21.44 -12.92
C ALA A 303 0.48 -22.55 -11.97
N LEU A 304 -0.82 -22.58 -11.64
CA LEU A 304 -1.39 -23.62 -10.79
C LEU A 304 -1.31 -25.02 -11.44
N ARG A 305 -1.53 -25.12 -12.76
CA ARG A 305 -1.34 -26.38 -13.48
C ARG A 305 0.10 -26.84 -13.43
N TYR A 306 1.06 -25.92 -13.67
CA TYR A 306 2.48 -26.23 -13.59
C TYR A 306 2.89 -26.72 -12.19
N LEU A 307 2.47 -26.04 -11.14
CA LEU A 307 2.74 -26.40 -9.74
C LEU A 307 2.22 -27.80 -9.37
N ARG A 308 1.22 -28.32 -10.07
CA ARG A 308 0.67 -29.67 -9.85
C ARG A 308 1.46 -30.77 -10.57
N THR A 309 2.29 -30.43 -11.57
CA THR A 309 3.11 -31.41 -12.29
C THR A 309 4.24 -31.93 -11.40
N ALA A 310 4.75 -33.13 -11.70
CA ALA A 310 5.91 -33.71 -10.99
C ALA A 310 7.16 -32.85 -11.14
N GLU A 311 7.38 -32.29 -12.33
CA GLU A 311 8.50 -31.40 -12.62
C GLU A 311 8.36 -30.07 -11.84
N GLY A 312 7.19 -29.43 -11.90
CA GLY A 312 6.90 -28.20 -11.18
C GLY A 312 7.11 -28.36 -9.68
N LYS A 313 6.55 -29.43 -9.10
CA LYS A 313 6.75 -29.74 -7.66
C LYS A 313 8.21 -29.88 -7.32
N ARG A 314 8.98 -30.64 -8.08
CA ARG A 314 10.42 -30.83 -7.85
C ARG A 314 11.17 -29.50 -7.96
N ARG A 315 11.01 -28.79 -9.07
CA ARG A 315 11.74 -27.56 -9.37
C ARG A 315 11.45 -26.45 -8.38
N ILE A 316 10.18 -26.26 -8.03
CA ILE A 316 9.76 -25.21 -7.11
C ILE A 316 10.13 -25.57 -5.67
N SER A 317 10.01 -26.83 -5.23
CA SER A 317 10.49 -27.22 -3.89
C SER A 317 11.98 -26.94 -3.71
N VAL A 318 12.81 -27.25 -4.69
CA VAL A 318 14.25 -26.92 -4.65
C VAL A 318 14.48 -25.42 -4.59
N TYR A 319 13.76 -24.65 -5.37
CA TYR A 319 13.87 -23.18 -5.34
C TYR A 319 13.48 -22.61 -3.99
N LEU A 320 12.44 -23.13 -3.35
CA LEU A 320 11.93 -22.64 -2.06
C LEU A 320 12.85 -23.00 -0.87
N GLU A 321 13.75 -23.99 -1.00
CA GLU A 321 14.73 -24.30 0.05
C GLU A 321 15.65 -23.11 0.39
N ARG A 322 15.85 -22.19 -0.51
CA ARG A 322 16.63 -20.96 -0.28
C ARG A 322 16.11 -20.10 0.86
N PHE A 323 14.82 -20.24 1.18
CA PHE A 323 14.15 -19.48 2.25
C PHE A 323 14.16 -20.20 3.61
N ARG A 324 14.80 -21.37 3.71
CA ARG A 324 14.75 -22.20 4.92
C ARG A 324 15.26 -21.50 6.18
N THR A 325 16.22 -20.59 6.04
CA THR A 325 16.81 -19.84 7.17
C THR A 325 16.06 -18.58 7.53
N ILE A 326 15.09 -18.17 6.73
CA ILE A 326 14.29 -16.97 6.98
C ILE A 326 13.13 -17.31 7.93
N PRO A 327 12.95 -16.58 9.04
CA PRO A 327 11.94 -16.87 10.05
C PRO A 327 10.55 -16.43 9.60
N PHE A 328 9.94 -17.13 8.65
CA PHE A 328 8.56 -16.90 8.24
C PHE A 328 7.57 -17.47 9.26
N SER A 329 6.48 -16.75 9.48
CA SER A 329 5.30 -17.24 10.19
C SER A 329 4.04 -17.02 9.36
N VAL A 330 3.05 -17.89 9.55
CA VAL A 330 1.74 -17.77 8.89
C VAL A 330 0.96 -16.66 9.58
N ALA A 331 0.70 -15.55 8.88
CA ALA A 331 -0.05 -14.42 9.43
C ALA A 331 -1.56 -14.64 9.32
N TYR A 332 -2.03 -15.15 8.18
CA TYR A 332 -3.45 -15.35 7.88
C TYR A 332 -3.64 -16.45 6.85
N VAL A 333 -4.69 -17.24 6.99
CA VAL A 333 -5.11 -18.27 6.03
C VAL A 333 -6.60 -18.10 5.73
N PRO A 334 -6.99 -17.83 4.47
CA PRO A 334 -8.41 -17.68 4.12
C PRO A 334 -9.19 -19.01 4.17
N SER A 335 -8.49 -20.14 4.18
CA SER A 335 -9.08 -21.48 4.21
C SER A 335 -9.34 -21.94 5.64
N ARG A 336 -10.63 -22.14 6.02
CA ARG A 336 -11.01 -22.63 7.35
C ARG A 336 -10.29 -23.92 7.80
N PRO A 337 -10.09 -24.93 6.94
CA PRO A 337 -9.34 -26.14 7.32
C PRO A 337 -7.89 -25.87 7.74
N LEU A 338 -7.29 -24.80 7.24
CA LEU A 338 -5.90 -24.44 7.52
C LEU A 338 -5.75 -23.31 8.56
N ALA A 339 -6.84 -22.77 9.09
CA ALA A 339 -6.81 -21.68 10.07
C ALA A 339 -5.97 -22.00 11.33
N SER A 340 -5.86 -23.29 11.69
CA SER A 340 -5.01 -23.74 12.81
C SER A 340 -3.50 -23.51 12.56
N LEU A 341 -3.11 -23.13 11.35
CA LEU A 341 -1.72 -22.83 11.00
C LEU A 341 -1.34 -21.37 11.29
N GLU A 342 -2.32 -20.51 11.51
CA GLU A 342 -2.06 -19.09 11.84
C GLU A 342 -1.20 -18.97 13.10
N GLY A 343 -0.25 -18.08 13.07
CA GLY A 343 0.75 -17.88 14.12
C GLY A 343 1.92 -18.86 14.13
N LYS A 344 1.84 -19.99 13.38
CA LYS A 344 2.91 -21.00 13.36
C LYS A 344 4.06 -20.60 12.46
N ALA A 345 5.29 -20.98 12.88
CA ALA A 345 6.45 -20.81 12.00
C ALA A 345 6.41 -21.83 10.85
N LEU A 346 6.74 -21.40 9.64
CA LEU A 346 6.78 -22.30 8.48
C LEU A 346 7.83 -23.41 8.64
N ALA A 347 8.94 -23.13 9.33
CA ALA A 347 9.97 -24.13 9.64
C ALA A 347 9.40 -25.26 10.52
N ASP A 348 8.56 -24.96 11.50
CA ASP A 348 7.94 -25.96 12.38
C ASP A 348 6.98 -26.86 11.60
N LEU A 349 6.24 -26.29 10.64
CA LEU A 349 5.34 -27.07 9.77
C LEU A 349 6.10 -28.09 8.92
N ALA A 350 7.30 -27.72 8.45
CA ALA A 350 8.18 -28.64 7.72
C ALA A 350 8.70 -29.77 8.60
N LEU A 351 9.12 -29.47 9.84
CA LEU A 351 9.61 -30.43 10.80
C LEU A 351 8.51 -31.44 11.20
N HIS A 352 7.32 -30.98 11.52
CA HIS A 352 6.18 -31.87 11.87
C HIS A 352 5.76 -32.78 10.71
N GLY A 353 5.89 -32.31 9.48
CA GLY A 353 5.58 -33.10 8.28
C GLY A 353 6.70 -34.06 7.83
N HIS A 354 7.84 -34.07 8.50
CA HIS A 354 9.03 -34.86 8.10
C HIS A 354 9.41 -34.66 6.63
N GLN A 355 9.28 -33.44 6.11
CA GLN A 355 9.52 -33.09 4.74
C GLN A 355 10.57 -31.96 4.62
N PRO A 356 11.32 -31.90 3.50
CA PRO A 356 12.13 -30.71 3.20
C PRO A 356 11.28 -29.44 3.22
N PHE A 357 11.86 -28.35 3.70
CA PHE A 357 11.16 -27.05 3.87
C PHE A 357 10.43 -26.60 2.59
N GLY A 358 11.13 -26.64 1.45
CA GLY A 358 10.54 -26.22 0.19
C GLY A 358 9.36 -27.09 -0.27
N ARG A 359 9.37 -28.39 0.07
CA ARG A 359 8.25 -29.28 -0.21
C ARG A 359 7.04 -28.98 0.71
N ALA A 360 7.29 -28.76 1.99
CA ALA A 360 6.26 -28.39 2.95
C ALA A 360 5.61 -27.07 2.57
N LEU A 361 6.40 -26.06 2.23
CA LEU A 361 5.93 -24.77 1.80
C LEU A 361 5.10 -24.86 0.50
N LEU A 362 5.57 -25.63 -0.48
CA LEU A 362 4.81 -25.85 -1.72
C LEU A 362 3.49 -26.60 -1.47
N SER A 363 3.49 -27.56 -0.56
CA SER A 363 2.25 -28.26 -0.17
C SER A 363 1.24 -27.30 0.45
N PHE A 364 1.71 -26.37 1.28
CA PHE A 364 0.89 -25.32 1.87
C PHE A 364 0.33 -24.34 0.82
N MET A 365 1.12 -23.98 -0.20
CA MET A 365 0.68 -23.14 -1.32
C MET A 365 -0.40 -23.81 -2.20
N ASN A 366 -0.48 -25.14 -2.20
CA ASN A 366 -1.41 -25.92 -3.01
C ASN A 366 -2.68 -26.35 -2.25
N ALA A 367 -2.74 -26.10 -0.95
CA ALA A 367 -3.87 -26.45 -0.08
C ALA A 367 -4.90 -25.33 0.00
#